data_d1db27c87779c1f727f3522babaa1a5a
#
_entry.id   d1db27c87779c1f727f3522babaa1a5a
#
_cell.length_a   1.000
_cell.length_b   1.000
_cell.length_c   1.000
_cell.angle_alpha   90.00
_cell.angle_beta   90.00
_cell.angle_gamma   90.00
#
_symmetry.space_group_name_H-M   'P 1'
#
loop_
_entity.id
_entity.type
_entity.pdbx_description
1 polymer ?
#
loop_
_entity_poly.entity_id
_entity_poly.type
_entity_poly.pdbx_seq_one_letter_code
_entity_poly.pdbx_strand_id
1 'polypeptide(L)'
;MQALEHVLISFFEQAARRDKSLLRELEQEQRFTFAPDRWCFTLPDLFSFLQQRYETVGAVSYNEFRRAIYAGPINTTVKHFGAEVLIDQNHGQVDKSVYALMWRKREDEGPST
;
A
#
# COMPACT_ATOMS: atom_id res chain seq x y z
N MET A 1 -20.16 10.57 -1.85
CA MET A 1 -18.74 10.97 -1.85
C MET A 1 -17.98 10.07 -0.88
N GLN A 2 -16.91 9.46 -1.34
CA GLN A 2 -16.12 8.59 -0.48
C GLN A 2 -15.09 9.41 0.31
N ALA A 3 -14.94 9.08 1.59
CA ALA A 3 -13.91 9.69 2.39
C ALA A 3 -12.54 9.18 1.96
N LEU A 4 -11.51 10.00 2.13
CA LEU A 4 -10.14 9.63 1.80
C LEU A 4 -9.74 8.31 2.49
N GLU A 5 -10.05 8.19 3.77
CA GLU A 5 -9.73 6.99 4.52
C GLU A 5 -10.34 5.74 3.89
N HIS A 6 -11.58 5.85 3.43
CA HIS A 6 -12.27 4.73 2.80
C HIS A 6 -11.59 4.29 1.51
N VAL A 7 -11.16 5.27 0.72
CA VAL A 7 -10.46 5.00 -0.53
C VAL A 7 -9.15 4.30 -0.26
N LEU A 8 -8.40 4.76 0.73
CA LEU A 8 -7.12 4.17 1.09
C LEU A 8 -7.27 2.74 1.60
N ILE A 9 -8.27 2.51 2.46
CA ILE A 9 -8.52 1.17 2.97
C ILE A 9 -8.88 0.23 1.82
N SER A 10 -9.76 0.65 0.93
CA SER A 10 -10.16 -0.16 -0.21
C SER A 10 -8.96 -0.49 -1.11
N PHE A 11 -8.10 0.49 -1.36
CA PHE A 11 -6.92 0.28 -2.18
C PHE A 11 -5.98 -0.74 -1.55
N PHE A 12 -5.66 -0.58 -0.28
CA PHE A 12 -4.75 -1.49 0.40
C PHE A 12 -5.36 -2.88 0.57
N GLU A 13 -6.68 -2.97 0.72
CA GLU A 13 -7.34 -4.26 0.74
C GLU A 13 -7.13 -5.00 -0.58
N GLN A 14 -7.31 -4.32 -1.70
CA GLN A 14 -7.10 -4.93 -3.01
C GLN A 14 -5.65 -5.36 -3.18
N ALA A 15 -4.71 -4.54 -2.74
CA ALA A 15 -3.29 -4.89 -2.84
C ALA A 15 -2.97 -6.10 -1.97
N ALA A 16 -3.53 -6.16 -0.76
CA ALA A 16 -3.30 -7.27 0.16
C ALA A 16 -3.86 -8.58 -0.41
N ARG A 17 -4.97 -8.49 -1.13
CA ARG A 17 -5.60 -9.65 -1.75
C ARG A 17 -4.92 -10.08 -3.05
N ARG A 18 -3.89 -9.36 -3.46
CA ARG A 18 -3.17 -9.61 -4.71
C ARG A 18 -4.09 -9.54 -5.92
N ASP A 19 -4.94 -8.52 -5.95
CA ASP A 19 -5.80 -8.27 -7.11
C ASP A 19 -4.91 -8.14 -8.35
N LYS A 20 -5.13 -9.00 -9.33
CA LYS A 20 -4.23 -9.09 -10.48
C LYS A 20 -4.23 -7.81 -11.32
N SER A 21 -5.39 -7.20 -11.49
CA SER A 21 -5.46 -5.95 -12.25
C SER A 21 -4.69 -4.84 -11.55
N LEU A 22 -4.85 -4.73 -10.24
CA LEU A 22 -4.15 -3.70 -9.49
C LEU A 22 -2.64 -3.96 -9.49
N LEU A 23 -2.23 -5.19 -9.22
CA LEU A 23 -0.80 -5.50 -9.19
C LEU A 23 -0.14 -5.23 -10.54
N ARG A 24 -0.84 -5.50 -11.63
CA ARG A 24 -0.31 -5.21 -12.96
C ARG A 24 -0.07 -3.70 -13.13
N GLU A 25 -0.99 -2.86 -12.66
CA GLU A 25 -0.80 -1.43 -12.71
C GLU A 25 0.37 -0.97 -11.86
N LEU A 26 0.50 -1.54 -10.66
CA LEU A 26 1.59 -1.20 -9.77
C LEU A 26 2.94 -1.60 -10.36
N GLU A 27 3.00 -2.75 -11.02
CA GLU A 27 4.24 -3.22 -11.63
C GLU A 27 4.69 -2.34 -12.80
N GLN A 28 3.75 -1.67 -13.44
CA GLN A 28 4.09 -0.76 -14.54
C GLN A 28 4.64 0.57 -14.05
N GLU A 29 4.49 0.86 -12.75
CA GLU A 29 4.99 2.11 -12.19
C GLU A 29 6.45 1.93 -11.79
N GLN A 30 7.34 2.62 -12.50
CA GLN A 30 8.78 2.45 -12.33
C GLN A 30 9.28 2.87 -10.96
N ARG A 31 8.52 3.72 -10.27
CA ARG A 31 8.93 4.20 -8.94
C ARG A 31 8.71 3.18 -7.84
N PHE A 32 7.94 2.13 -8.11
CA PHE A 32 7.69 1.06 -7.16
C PHE A 32 8.64 -0.10 -7.41
N THR A 33 8.96 -0.82 -6.35
CA THR A 33 9.83 -1.99 -6.42
C THR A 33 9.06 -3.20 -5.95
N PHE A 34 9.22 -4.31 -6.65
CA PHE A 34 8.55 -5.56 -6.30
C PHE A 34 9.56 -6.66 -6.03
N ALA A 35 9.24 -7.47 -5.03
CA ALA A 35 9.88 -8.75 -4.78
C ALA A 35 8.75 -9.78 -4.68
N PRO A 36 9.07 -11.08 -4.70
CA PRO A 36 8.02 -12.10 -4.66
C PRO A 36 7.10 -12.00 -3.43
N ASP A 37 7.61 -11.47 -2.33
CA ASP A 37 6.87 -11.41 -1.08
C ASP A 37 6.46 -10.01 -0.67
N ARG A 38 6.78 -8.97 -1.46
CA ARG A 38 6.50 -7.59 -1.04
C ARG A 38 6.42 -6.62 -2.20
N TRP A 39 5.72 -5.53 -1.94
CA TRP A 39 5.65 -4.36 -2.80
C TRP A 39 6.19 -3.18 -2.01
N CYS A 40 7.22 -2.52 -2.52
CA CYS A 40 7.89 -1.42 -1.82
C CYS A 40 7.56 -0.08 -2.48
N PHE A 41 7.38 0.93 -1.66
CA PHE A 41 7.01 2.26 -2.13
C PHE A 41 7.43 3.33 -1.12
N THR A 42 7.58 4.58 -1.59
CA THR A 42 7.66 5.74 -0.71
C THR A 42 6.30 6.41 -0.68
N LEU A 43 6.03 7.18 0.36
CA LEU A 43 4.73 7.86 0.46
C LEU A 43 4.50 8.89 -0.65
N PRO A 44 5.49 9.72 -1.01
CA PRO A 44 5.28 10.65 -2.13
C PRO A 44 4.95 9.95 -3.44
N ASP A 45 5.63 8.85 -3.73
CA ASP A 45 5.36 8.10 -4.96
C ASP A 45 3.99 7.46 -4.93
N LEU A 46 3.60 6.93 -3.78
CA LEU A 46 2.27 6.36 -3.61
C LEU A 46 1.19 7.42 -3.78
N PHE A 47 1.39 8.58 -3.18
CA PHE A 47 0.45 9.69 -3.30
C PHE A 47 0.26 10.08 -4.77
N SER A 48 1.36 10.22 -5.50
CA SER A 48 1.32 10.57 -6.91
C SER A 48 0.53 9.54 -7.73
N PHE A 49 0.78 8.26 -7.46
CA PHE A 49 0.06 7.18 -8.15
C PHE A 49 -1.44 7.25 -7.85
N LEU A 50 -1.78 7.42 -6.57
CA LEU A 50 -3.18 7.43 -6.16
C LEU A 50 -3.93 8.67 -6.63
N GLN A 51 -3.23 9.80 -6.76
CA GLN A 51 -3.85 11.02 -7.28
C GLN A 51 -4.37 10.81 -8.70
N GLN A 52 -3.65 10.06 -9.49
CA GLN A 52 -4.04 9.78 -10.86
C GLN A 52 -5.16 8.77 -10.93
N ARG A 53 -5.27 7.92 -9.93
CA ARG A 53 -6.24 6.83 -9.93
C ARG A 53 -7.57 7.21 -9.27
N TYR A 54 -7.53 8.06 -8.26
CA TYR A 54 -8.71 8.42 -7.47
C TYR A 54 -8.86 9.92 -7.35
N GLU A 55 -10.03 10.44 -7.72
CA GLU A 55 -10.30 11.86 -7.59
C GLU A 55 -10.23 12.34 -6.14
N THR A 56 -10.67 11.50 -5.22
CA THR A 56 -10.64 11.84 -3.79
C THR A 56 -9.22 12.14 -3.34
N VAL A 57 -8.25 11.35 -3.80
CA VAL A 57 -6.85 11.58 -3.44
C VAL A 57 -6.31 12.83 -4.13
N GLY A 58 -6.73 13.07 -5.38
CA GLY A 58 -6.32 14.26 -6.10
C GLY A 58 -6.83 15.56 -5.49
N ALA A 59 -7.87 15.48 -4.66
CA ALA A 59 -8.49 16.65 -4.06
C ALA A 59 -7.91 17.02 -2.69
N VAL A 60 -6.96 16.24 -2.17
CA VAL A 60 -6.40 16.51 -0.84
C VAL A 60 -4.91 16.81 -0.96
N SER A 61 -4.36 17.45 0.08
CA SER A 61 -2.94 17.73 0.14
C SER A 61 -2.16 16.47 0.54
N TYR A 62 -0.86 16.50 0.26
CA TYR A 62 0.02 15.41 0.69
C TYR A 62 -0.03 15.22 2.21
N ASN A 63 -0.08 16.32 2.97
CA ASN A 63 -0.13 16.22 4.42
C ASN A 63 -1.39 15.51 4.89
N GLU A 64 -2.52 15.79 4.26
CA GLU A 64 -3.76 15.10 4.59
C GLU A 64 -3.68 13.61 4.25
N PHE A 65 -3.09 13.31 3.11
CA PHE A 65 -2.87 11.92 2.68
C PHE A 65 -2.00 11.19 3.70
N ARG A 66 -0.88 11.79 4.09
CA ARG A 66 0.05 11.19 5.04
C ARG A 66 -0.63 10.92 6.39
N ARG A 67 -1.41 11.87 6.87
CA ARG A 67 -2.16 11.68 8.11
C ARG A 67 -3.13 10.52 8.02
N ALA A 68 -3.82 10.41 6.88
CA ALA A 68 -4.79 9.34 6.69
C ALA A 68 -4.10 7.98 6.67
N ILE A 69 -2.92 7.90 6.08
CA ILE A 69 -2.15 6.65 6.06
C ILE A 69 -1.81 6.21 7.49
N TYR A 70 -1.35 7.15 8.33
CA TYR A 70 -0.95 6.81 9.68
C TYR A 70 -2.12 6.63 10.64
N ALA A 71 -3.20 7.38 10.45
CA ALA A 71 -4.34 7.31 11.35
C ALA A 71 -5.33 6.21 10.99
N GLY A 72 -5.34 5.77 9.74
CA GLY A 72 -6.30 4.78 9.29
C GLY A 72 -5.93 3.37 9.71
N PRO A 73 -6.91 2.47 9.80
CA PRO A 73 -6.66 1.08 10.21
C PRO A 73 -6.15 0.23 9.04
N ILE A 74 -5.15 0.73 8.32
CA ILE A 74 -4.66 0.04 7.12
C ILE A 74 -4.07 -1.31 7.47
N ASN A 75 -3.21 -1.36 8.51
CA ASN A 75 -2.60 -2.62 8.90
C ASN A 75 -3.63 -3.61 9.40
N THR A 76 -4.64 -3.15 10.14
CA THR A 76 -5.71 -4.03 10.58
C THR A 76 -6.41 -4.65 9.38
N THR A 77 -6.70 -3.84 8.37
CA THR A 77 -7.37 -4.31 7.17
C THR A 77 -6.53 -5.33 6.40
N VAL A 78 -5.26 -5.00 6.13
CA VAL A 78 -4.43 -5.90 5.31
C VAL A 78 -4.10 -7.19 6.04
N LYS A 79 -4.03 -7.17 7.37
CA LYS A 79 -3.76 -8.38 8.13
C LYS A 79 -4.85 -9.41 7.99
N HIS A 80 -6.08 -8.98 7.75
CA HIS A 80 -7.17 -9.91 7.46
C HIS A 80 -6.92 -10.73 6.21
N PHE A 81 -6.09 -10.21 5.31
CA PHE A 81 -5.79 -10.88 4.04
C PHE A 81 -4.37 -11.43 4.02
N GLY A 82 -3.74 -11.55 5.18
CA GLY A 82 -2.42 -12.13 5.28
C GLY A 82 -1.29 -11.23 4.85
N ALA A 83 -1.46 -9.93 5.00
CA ALA A 83 -0.42 -8.96 4.62
C ALA A 83 -0.14 -7.99 5.76
N GLU A 84 0.95 -7.25 5.63
CA GLU A 84 1.36 -6.28 6.64
C GLU A 84 2.13 -5.15 5.97
N VAL A 85 1.82 -3.90 6.35
CA VAL A 85 2.59 -2.74 5.90
C VAL A 85 3.60 -2.39 6.99
N LEU A 86 4.88 -2.28 6.60
CA LEU A 86 5.93 -1.95 7.54
C LEU A 86 6.98 -1.08 6.85
N ILE A 87 7.92 -0.56 7.63
CA ILE A 87 9.02 0.24 7.08
C ILE A 87 10.12 -0.73 6.66
N ASP A 88 10.41 -0.73 5.36
CA ASP A 88 11.45 -1.59 4.80
C ASP A 88 12.83 -0.94 4.95
N GLN A 89 12.91 0.36 4.67
CA GLN A 89 14.15 1.13 4.82
C GLN A 89 13.82 2.44 5.50
N ASN A 90 14.38 2.63 6.69
CA ASN A 90 14.14 3.86 7.46
C ASN A 90 15.28 4.84 7.16
N HIS A 91 14.92 5.96 6.52
CA HIS A 91 15.87 7.00 6.16
C HIS A 91 15.78 8.23 7.08
N GLY A 92 15.19 8.06 8.26
CA GLY A 92 15.11 9.12 9.24
C GLY A 92 13.97 10.10 9.02
N GLN A 93 13.36 10.09 7.86
CA GLN A 93 12.22 10.95 7.52
C GLN A 93 11.14 10.11 6.87
N VAL A 94 9.89 10.40 7.25
CA VAL A 94 8.73 9.68 6.73
C VAL A 94 8.69 9.71 5.21
N ASP A 95 8.98 10.88 4.62
CA ASP A 95 8.83 11.07 3.18
C ASP A 95 9.92 10.38 2.38
N LYS A 96 11.04 10.05 3.01
CA LYS A 96 12.15 9.39 2.35
C LYS A 96 12.24 7.92 2.66
N SER A 97 11.52 7.47 3.66
CA SER A 97 11.55 6.06 4.04
C SER A 97 10.84 5.21 3.00
N VAL A 98 11.31 3.99 2.85
CA VAL A 98 10.68 3.01 1.95
C VAL A 98 9.79 2.11 2.80
N TYR A 99 8.55 2.00 2.39
CA TYR A 99 7.57 1.14 3.05
C TYR A 99 7.35 -0.10 2.20
N ALA A 100 6.92 -1.16 2.83
CA ALA A 100 6.62 -2.39 2.12
C ALA A 100 5.29 -2.95 2.59
N LEU A 101 4.48 -3.35 1.61
CA LEU A 101 3.34 -4.22 1.88
C LEU A 101 3.87 -5.63 1.67
N MET A 102 3.98 -6.38 2.75
CA MET A 102 4.48 -7.75 2.70
C MET A 102 3.33 -8.73 2.75
N TRP A 103 3.34 -9.68 1.83
CA TRP A 103 2.36 -10.76 1.82
C TRP A 103 2.92 -11.93 2.59
N ARG A 104 2.19 -12.34 3.62
CA ARG A 104 2.61 -13.49 4.39
C ARG A 104 2.36 -14.76 3.61
N LYS A 105 3.24 -15.72 3.80
CA LYS A 105 3.04 -17.04 3.25
C LYS A 105 1.84 -17.68 3.97
N ARG A 106 0.91 -18.21 3.21
CA ARG A 106 -0.22 -18.91 3.80
C ARG A 106 0.22 -20.22 4.40
N GLU A 107 -0.44 -20.62 5.47
CA GLU A 107 -0.13 -21.88 6.08
C GLU A 107 -0.40 -23.05 5.16
N ASP A 108 -1.46 -22.95 4.38
CA ASP A 108 -1.79 -24.01 3.43
C ASP A 108 -0.84 -24.05 2.25
N GLU A 109 -0.01 -23.05 2.10
CA GLU A 109 1.06 -23.03 1.12
C GLU A 109 2.37 -23.46 1.75
N GLY A 110 2.31 -23.78 2.99
CA GLY A 110 3.50 -24.23 3.70
C GLY A 110 4.03 -25.49 3.07
N PRO A 111 5.13 -25.88 3.57
CA PRO A 111 5.81 -27.05 3.01
C PRO A 111 4.96 -28.26 3.12
N SER A 112 3.96 -28.23 3.19
CA SER A 112 3.24 -29.22 3.26
C SER A 112 3.50 -30.10 2.74
N THR A 113 3.70 -29.63 2.80
CA THR A 113 3.65 -30.09 2.70
C THR A 113 3.70 -30.46 2.48
#